data_9e8245c6aabba2c6a3004c657b1bcde1
#
_entry.id   9e8245c6aabba2c6a3004c657b1bcde1
#
_cell.length_a   1.000
_cell.length_b   1.000
_cell.length_c   1.000
_cell.angle_alpha   90.00
_cell.angle_beta   90.00
_cell.angle_gamma   90.00
#
_symmetry.space_group_name_H-M   'P 1'
#
loop_
_entity.id
_entity.type
_entity.pdbx_description
1 polymer ?
#
loop_
_entity_poly.entity_id
_entity_poly.type
_entity_poly.pdbx_seq_one_letter_code
_entity_poly.pdbx_strand_id
1 'polypeptide(L)'
;MNPQVFGKEHLIYVAVSLIVAFAVCFFSKRYAKTDKAQNFVVKSAAAILFAIILTNRLALVFEYDTTNWKKLIPDSFCSASSYVLALALLFGKKNNNVLHFIWLIALAGGVITTFYPNFIGQHPSFMYPPTILGMAHHTWSAIVVVLMFLFQCFELTYKKWYCTIFGFTAYLSLGAFLMCVMGY
;
A
#
# COMPACT_ATOMS: atom_id res chain seq x y z
N MET A 1 -21.29 1.38 19.51
CA MET A 1 -20.33 0.25 19.50
C MET A 1 -19.22 0.62 18.54
N ASN A 2 -17.97 0.41 18.93
CA ASN A 2 -16.85 0.67 18.01
C ASN A 2 -16.86 -0.34 16.84
N PRO A 3 -16.36 0.05 15.66
CA PRO A 3 -16.20 -0.86 14.54
C PRO A 3 -15.40 -2.10 14.95
N GLN A 4 -15.75 -3.25 14.44
CA GLN A 4 -15.08 -4.51 14.75
C GLN A 4 -14.62 -5.22 13.50
N VAL A 5 -13.54 -5.98 13.60
CA VAL A 5 -13.13 -6.91 12.54
C VAL A 5 -14.28 -7.90 12.32
N PHE A 6 -14.64 -8.11 11.05
CA PHE A 6 -15.84 -8.85 10.60
C PHE A 6 -17.19 -8.23 11.03
N GLY A 7 -17.19 -7.02 11.61
CA GLY A 7 -18.41 -6.24 11.79
C GLY A 7 -19.01 -5.80 10.45
N LYS A 8 -20.28 -5.33 10.49
CA LYS A 8 -21.04 -4.95 9.28
C LYS A 8 -20.27 -3.96 8.37
N GLU A 9 -19.70 -2.92 8.94
CA GLU A 9 -18.98 -1.87 8.20
C GLU A 9 -17.72 -2.43 7.51
N HIS A 10 -16.97 -3.27 8.24
CA HIS A 10 -15.78 -3.93 7.69
C HIS A 10 -16.14 -4.92 6.57
N LEU A 11 -17.19 -5.72 6.72
CA LEU A 11 -17.63 -6.64 5.68
C LEU A 11 -18.10 -5.92 4.42
N ILE A 12 -18.82 -4.79 4.57
CA ILE A 12 -19.19 -3.93 3.43
C ILE A 12 -17.92 -3.38 2.75
N TYR A 13 -16.95 -2.90 3.53
CA TYR A 13 -15.68 -2.41 2.99
C TYR A 13 -14.95 -3.51 2.19
N VAL A 14 -14.83 -4.71 2.73
CA VAL A 14 -14.18 -5.85 2.04
C VAL A 14 -14.91 -6.17 0.74
N ALA A 15 -16.25 -6.26 0.76
CA ALA A 15 -17.04 -6.55 -0.43
C ALA A 15 -16.84 -5.48 -1.51
N VAL A 16 -16.92 -4.20 -1.15
CA VAL A 16 -16.65 -3.07 -2.07
C VAL A 16 -15.23 -3.13 -2.60
N SER A 17 -14.24 -3.40 -1.74
CA SER A 17 -12.83 -3.52 -2.13
C SER A 17 -12.60 -4.61 -3.17
N LEU A 18 -13.23 -5.78 -3.00
CA LEU A 18 -13.14 -6.89 -3.96
C LEU A 18 -13.79 -6.53 -5.30
N ILE A 19 -14.94 -5.87 -5.28
CA ILE A 19 -15.62 -5.39 -6.50
C ILE A 19 -14.73 -4.37 -7.23
N VAL A 20 -14.16 -3.40 -6.51
CA VAL A 20 -13.25 -2.40 -7.08
C VAL A 20 -11.99 -3.06 -7.65
N ALA A 21 -11.37 -3.99 -6.92
CA ALA A 21 -10.19 -4.71 -7.39
C ALA A 21 -10.50 -5.48 -8.68
N PHE A 22 -11.61 -6.22 -8.71
CA PHE A 22 -12.04 -6.93 -9.92
C PHE A 22 -12.30 -5.97 -11.07
N ALA A 23 -13.06 -4.91 -10.86
CA ALA A 23 -13.38 -3.93 -11.89
C ALA A 23 -12.12 -3.27 -12.46
N VAL A 24 -11.22 -2.79 -11.59
CA VAL A 24 -9.94 -2.17 -12.02
C VAL A 24 -9.12 -3.15 -12.84
N CYS A 25 -8.93 -4.38 -12.39
CA CYS A 25 -8.15 -5.38 -13.13
C CYS A 25 -8.83 -5.77 -14.45
N PHE A 26 -10.13 -6.00 -14.46
CA PHE A 26 -10.90 -6.39 -15.63
C PHE A 26 -10.88 -5.30 -16.71
N PHE A 27 -11.23 -4.07 -16.35
CA PHE A 27 -11.26 -2.97 -17.31
C PHE A 27 -9.84 -2.60 -17.77
N SER A 28 -8.85 -2.61 -16.89
CA SER A 28 -7.47 -2.38 -17.27
C SER A 28 -6.99 -3.40 -18.29
N LYS A 29 -7.25 -4.69 -18.08
CA LYS A 29 -6.90 -5.76 -19.04
C LYS A 29 -7.69 -5.64 -20.35
N ARG A 30 -8.93 -5.21 -20.28
CA ARG A 30 -9.81 -5.07 -21.46
C ARG A 30 -9.38 -3.92 -22.38
N TYR A 31 -8.98 -2.78 -21.80
CA TYR A 31 -8.73 -1.54 -22.55
C TYR A 31 -7.25 -1.20 -22.75
N ALA A 32 -6.37 -1.53 -21.81
CA ALA A 32 -4.94 -1.26 -21.96
C ALA A 32 -4.24 -2.32 -22.82
N LYS A 33 -4.35 -2.20 -24.14
CA LYS A 33 -3.82 -3.18 -25.10
C LYS A 33 -2.39 -2.92 -25.53
N THR A 34 -1.88 -1.71 -25.35
CA THR A 34 -0.52 -1.32 -25.74
C THR A 34 0.37 -1.15 -24.51
N ASP A 35 1.68 -1.38 -24.66
CA ASP A 35 2.65 -1.18 -23.56
C ASP A 35 2.58 0.23 -22.97
N LYS A 36 2.33 1.25 -23.81
CA LYS A 36 2.17 2.63 -23.37
C LYS A 36 0.93 2.78 -22.47
N ALA A 37 -0.20 2.19 -22.87
CA ALA A 37 -1.44 2.22 -22.09
C ALA A 37 -1.30 1.44 -20.77
N GLN A 38 -0.66 0.26 -20.80
CA GLN A 38 -0.40 -0.55 -19.61
C GLN A 38 0.49 0.19 -18.62
N ASN A 39 1.59 0.78 -19.10
CA ASN A 39 2.48 1.59 -18.27
C ASN A 39 1.75 2.81 -17.67
N PHE A 40 0.88 3.45 -18.45
CA PHE A 40 0.06 4.56 -17.96
C PHE A 40 -0.88 4.11 -16.83
N VAL A 41 -1.58 2.98 -16.99
CA VAL A 41 -2.46 2.42 -15.96
C VAL A 41 -1.71 2.14 -14.66
N VAL A 42 -0.54 1.46 -14.75
CA VAL A 42 0.25 1.13 -13.55
C VAL A 42 0.78 2.39 -12.87
N LYS A 43 1.26 3.36 -13.62
CA LYS A 43 1.72 4.65 -13.06
C LYS A 43 0.59 5.45 -12.45
N SER A 44 -0.59 5.46 -13.07
CA SER A 44 -1.78 6.10 -12.50
C SER A 44 -2.22 5.43 -11.19
N ALA A 45 -2.22 4.09 -11.15
CA ALA A 45 -2.53 3.36 -9.94
C ALA A 45 -1.49 3.62 -8.83
N ALA A 46 -0.20 3.73 -9.18
CA ALA A 46 0.86 4.10 -8.25
C ALA A 46 0.71 5.55 -7.74
N ALA A 47 0.31 6.49 -8.60
CA ALA A 47 0.05 7.87 -8.20
C ALA A 47 -1.14 7.97 -7.23
N ILE A 48 -2.21 7.20 -7.48
CA ILE A 48 -3.35 7.09 -6.57
C ILE A 48 -2.90 6.51 -5.22
N LEU A 49 -2.07 5.45 -5.21
CA LEU A 49 -1.51 4.88 -3.99
C LEU A 49 -0.73 5.93 -3.21
N PHE A 50 0.14 6.67 -3.89
CA PHE A 50 0.92 7.73 -3.27
C PHE A 50 0.02 8.81 -2.66
N ALA A 51 -1.02 9.23 -3.39
CA ALA A 51 -1.97 10.21 -2.89
C ALA A 51 -2.74 9.71 -1.66
N ILE A 52 -3.22 8.46 -1.67
CA ILE A 52 -3.95 7.87 -0.53
C ILE A 52 -3.05 7.84 0.71
N ILE A 53 -1.82 7.31 0.60
CA ILE A 53 -0.93 7.20 1.76
C ILE A 53 -0.47 8.59 2.26
N LEU A 54 -0.21 9.54 1.36
CA LEU A 54 0.13 10.90 1.75
C LEU A 54 -1.03 11.57 2.50
N THR A 55 -2.26 11.42 2.00
CA THR A 55 -3.45 11.95 2.66
C THR A 55 -3.68 11.30 4.03
N ASN A 56 -3.45 9.98 4.14
CA ASN A 56 -3.49 9.28 5.42
C ASN A 56 -2.48 9.87 6.42
N ARG A 57 -1.25 10.10 6.00
CA ARG A 57 -0.21 10.69 6.84
C ARG A 57 -0.52 12.13 7.24
N LEU A 58 -1.03 12.93 6.32
CA LEU A 58 -1.48 14.29 6.65
C LEU A 58 -2.65 14.27 7.66
N ALA A 59 -3.60 13.36 7.50
CA ALA A 59 -4.69 13.20 8.48
C ALA A 59 -4.15 12.88 9.89
N LEU A 60 -3.11 12.03 9.99
CA LEU A 60 -2.45 11.72 11.27
C LEU A 60 -1.62 12.90 11.84
N VAL A 61 -1.06 13.75 10.97
CA VAL A 61 -0.31 14.96 11.41
C VAL A 61 -1.23 15.93 12.15
N PHE A 62 -2.47 16.07 11.69
CA PHE A 62 -3.46 17.01 12.25
C PHE A 62 -4.46 16.34 13.20
N GLU A 63 -4.16 15.13 13.67
CA GLU A 63 -5.01 14.39 14.57
C GLU A 63 -5.08 15.06 15.96
N TYR A 64 -6.27 15.07 16.59
CA TYR A 64 -6.51 15.56 17.97
C TYR A 64 -6.11 17.02 18.24
N ASP A 65 -6.33 17.91 17.29
CA ASP A 65 -5.97 19.34 17.42
C ASP A 65 -4.50 19.60 17.73
N THR A 66 -3.65 18.61 17.54
CA THR A 66 -2.21 18.70 17.68
C THR A 66 -1.53 18.54 16.31
N THR A 67 -0.57 19.40 16.04
CA THR A 67 0.23 19.26 14.80
C THR A 67 1.50 18.47 15.12
N ASN A 68 1.57 17.23 14.67
CA ASN A 68 2.73 16.38 14.87
C ASN A 68 3.36 15.97 13.52
N TRP A 69 4.30 16.75 13.03
CA TRP A 69 4.99 16.51 11.75
C TRP A 69 5.79 15.20 11.69
N LYS A 70 6.16 14.60 12.85
CA LYS A 70 6.80 13.29 12.86
C LYS A 70 5.92 12.22 12.23
N LYS A 71 4.59 12.34 12.36
CA LYS A 71 3.62 11.42 11.75
C LYS A 71 3.63 11.38 10.21
N LEU A 72 4.27 12.36 9.57
CA LEU A 72 4.47 12.32 8.11
C LEU A 72 5.43 11.20 7.69
N ILE A 73 6.39 10.86 8.55
CA ILE A 73 7.32 9.75 8.33
C ILE A 73 6.56 8.44 8.58
N PRO A 74 6.71 7.43 7.70
CA PRO A 74 6.09 6.14 7.91
C PRO A 74 6.59 5.49 9.21
N ASP A 75 5.67 5.23 10.13
CA ASP A 75 5.92 4.61 11.43
C ASP A 75 5.65 3.10 11.43
N SER A 76 5.21 2.57 10.31
CA SER A 76 4.92 1.15 10.13
C SER A 76 5.51 0.62 8.83
N PHE A 77 5.84 -0.68 8.85
CA PHE A 77 6.34 -1.37 7.66
C PHE A 77 5.36 -1.28 6.48
N CYS A 78 4.08 -1.37 6.73
CA CYS A 78 3.07 -1.31 5.68
C CYS A 78 3.01 0.07 5.02
N SER A 79 3.06 1.14 5.80
CA SER A 79 3.08 2.50 5.26
C SER A 79 4.34 2.76 4.44
N ALA A 80 5.50 2.36 4.96
CA ALA A 80 6.77 2.50 4.24
C ALA A 80 6.75 1.67 2.93
N SER A 81 6.20 0.44 2.95
CA SER A 81 6.10 -0.39 1.74
C SER A 81 5.21 0.25 0.68
N SER A 82 4.11 0.88 1.05
CA SER A 82 3.22 1.58 0.12
C SER A 82 3.92 2.78 -0.54
N TYR A 83 4.69 3.57 0.22
CA TYR A 83 5.51 4.64 -0.35
C TYR A 83 6.57 4.10 -1.32
N VAL A 84 7.35 3.11 -0.88
CA VAL A 84 8.43 2.53 -1.69
C VAL A 84 7.86 1.93 -2.98
N LEU A 85 6.74 1.21 -2.91
CA LEU A 85 6.07 0.65 -4.09
C LEU A 85 5.63 1.74 -5.05
N ALA A 86 4.94 2.77 -4.55
CA ALA A 86 4.46 3.88 -5.37
C ALA A 86 5.62 4.61 -6.06
N LEU A 87 6.66 4.98 -5.32
CA LEU A 87 7.83 5.68 -5.86
C LEU A 87 8.62 4.82 -6.85
N ALA A 88 8.78 3.52 -6.57
CA ALA A 88 9.47 2.59 -7.47
C ALA A 88 8.75 2.43 -8.81
N LEU A 89 7.42 2.53 -8.84
CA LEU A 89 6.63 2.46 -10.08
C LEU A 89 6.56 3.80 -10.80
N LEU A 90 6.48 4.91 -10.09
CA LEU A 90 6.41 6.24 -10.71
C LEU A 90 7.72 6.64 -11.37
N PHE A 91 8.84 6.43 -10.68
CA PHE A 91 10.15 6.94 -11.08
C PHE A 91 11.12 5.85 -11.51
N GLY A 92 10.88 4.59 -11.13
CA GLY A 92 11.74 3.48 -11.48
C GLY A 92 11.52 2.98 -12.92
N LYS A 93 12.54 2.26 -13.42
CA LYS A 93 12.43 1.51 -14.67
C LYS A 93 11.65 0.21 -14.44
N LYS A 94 11.08 -0.35 -15.52
CA LYS A 94 10.52 -1.71 -15.47
C LYS A 94 11.58 -2.69 -14.95
N ASN A 95 11.15 -3.71 -14.22
CA ASN A 95 11.99 -4.78 -13.69
C ASN A 95 13.15 -4.30 -12.78
N ASN A 96 12.97 -3.16 -12.08
CA ASN A 96 13.98 -2.68 -11.12
C ASN A 96 14.03 -3.58 -9.86
N ASN A 97 15.17 -3.57 -9.18
CA ASN A 97 15.42 -4.44 -8.02
C ASN A 97 14.50 -4.14 -6.82
N VAL A 98 14.03 -2.89 -6.69
CA VAL A 98 13.11 -2.53 -5.62
C VAL A 98 11.78 -3.25 -5.78
N LEU A 99 11.27 -3.41 -7.00
CA LEU A 99 10.04 -4.16 -7.25
C LEU A 99 10.18 -5.63 -6.86
N HIS A 100 11.36 -6.26 -7.08
CA HIS A 100 11.61 -7.65 -6.67
C HIS A 100 11.59 -7.86 -5.16
N PHE A 101 11.80 -6.83 -4.40
CA PHE A 101 11.73 -6.86 -2.94
C PHE A 101 10.35 -6.48 -2.42
N ILE A 102 9.80 -5.34 -2.90
CA ILE A 102 8.66 -4.69 -2.25
C ILE A 102 7.31 -5.36 -2.54
N TRP A 103 7.18 -6.05 -3.68
CA TRP A 103 5.91 -6.62 -4.12
C TRP A 103 5.30 -7.58 -3.10
N LEU A 104 6.12 -8.44 -2.49
CA LEU A 104 5.66 -9.43 -1.53
C LEU A 104 5.12 -8.76 -0.25
N ILE A 105 5.86 -7.79 0.27
CA ILE A 105 5.48 -7.05 1.49
C ILE A 105 4.21 -6.24 1.23
N ALA A 106 4.13 -5.56 0.09
CA ALA A 106 2.98 -4.75 -0.27
C ALA A 106 1.72 -5.62 -0.53
N LEU A 107 1.88 -6.79 -1.17
CA LEU A 107 0.78 -7.71 -1.41
C LEU A 107 0.31 -8.35 -0.10
N ALA A 108 1.23 -8.93 0.67
CA ALA A 108 0.89 -9.60 1.92
C ALA A 108 0.29 -8.61 2.93
N GLY A 109 0.94 -7.46 3.15
CA GLY A 109 0.43 -6.41 4.02
C GLY A 109 -0.92 -5.87 3.55
N GLY A 110 -1.08 -5.68 2.24
CA GLY A 110 -2.33 -5.23 1.64
C GLY A 110 -3.48 -6.21 1.85
N VAL A 111 -3.26 -7.49 1.56
CA VAL A 111 -4.28 -8.54 1.72
C VAL A 111 -4.60 -8.77 3.20
N ILE A 112 -3.58 -9.01 4.03
CA ILE A 112 -3.79 -9.28 5.46
C ILE A 112 -4.54 -8.13 6.12
N THR A 113 -4.12 -6.88 5.91
CA THR A 113 -4.79 -5.74 6.54
C THR A 113 -6.18 -5.49 5.98
N THR A 114 -6.45 -5.78 4.72
CA THR A 114 -7.80 -5.66 4.16
C THR A 114 -8.78 -6.63 4.83
N PHE A 115 -8.35 -7.86 5.12
CA PHE A 115 -9.20 -8.87 5.75
C PHE A 115 -9.13 -8.90 7.27
N TYR A 116 -8.02 -8.45 7.87
CA TYR A 116 -7.80 -8.47 9.31
C TYR A 116 -7.08 -7.20 9.80
N PRO A 117 -7.73 -6.03 9.77
CA PRO A 117 -7.14 -4.77 10.21
C PRO A 117 -7.05 -4.73 11.75
N ASN A 118 -5.84 -4.66 12.30
CA ASN A 118 -5.62 -4.60 13.74
C ASN A 118 -5.93 -3.24 14.37
N PHE A 119 -6.09 -2.19 13.54
CA PHE A 119 -6.38 -0.83 13.99
C PHE A 119 -7.87 -0.46 13.93
N ILE A 120 -8.73 -1.34 13.41
CA ILE A 120 -10.18 -1.14 13.41
C ILE A 120 -10.68 -1.14 14.85
N GLY A 121 -11.55 -0.20 15.21
CA GLY A 121 -12.05 -0.07 16.56
C GLY A 121 -11.23 0.83 17.49
N GLN A 122 -10.08 1.33 17.04
CA GLN A 122 -9.33 2.37 17.77
C GLN A 122 -10.09 3.70 17.82
N HIS A 123 -11.03 3.92 16.89
CA HIS A 123 -11.92 5.06 16.89
C HIS A 123 -13.38 4.60 16.78
N PRO A 124 -14.37 5.34 17.39
CA PRO A 124 -15.78 4.98 17.34
C PRO A 124 -16.40 4.94 15.94
N SER A 125 -15.83 5.65 14.97
CA SER A 125 -16.33 5.69 13.62
C SER A 125 -15.40 4.96 12.65
N PHE A 126 -15.94 4.04 11.86
CA PHE A 126 -15.22 3.40 10.75
C PHE A 126 -14.79 4.43 9.67
N MET A 127 -15.60 5.47 9.46
CA MET A 127 -15.33 6.54 8.50
C MET A 127 -14.35 7.60 9.01
N TYR A 128 -13.75 7.39 10.18
CA TYR A 128 -12.68 8.25 10.66
C TYR A 128 -11.53 8.28 9.65
N PRO A 129 -11.06 9.47 9.21
CA PRO A 129 -10.11 9.57 8.11
C PRO A 129 -8.86 8.70 8.22
N PRO A 130 -8.13 8.65 9.35
CA PRO A 130 -6.99 7.74 9.50
C PRO A 130 -7.37 6.27 9.35
N THR A 131 -8.54 5.85 9.82
CA THR A 131 -9.01 4.45 9.71
C THR A 131 -9.32 4.09 8.26
N ILE A 132 -10.20 4.85 7.59
CA ILE A 132 -10.62 4.52 6.23
C ILE A 132 -9.47 4.68 5.21
N LEU A 133 -8.62 5.70 5.35
CA LEU A 133 -7.45 5.88 4.51
C LEU A 133 -6.38 4.84 4.80
N GLY A 134 -6.24 4.42 6.07
CA GLY A 134 -5.41 3.29 6.47
C GLY A 134 -5.82 2.01 5.76
N MET A 135 -7.11 1.68 5.78
CA MET A 135 -7.66 0.54 5.03
C MET A 135 -7.43 0.69 3.53
N ALA A 136 -7.72 1.87 2.97
CA ALA A 136 -7.67 2.12 1.54
C ALA A 136 -6.26 1.97 0.95
N HIS A 137 -5.20 2.48 1.61
CA HIS A 137 -3.85 2.33 1.07
C HIS A 137 -3.39 0.88 1.07
N HIS A 138 -3.79 0.08 2.06
CA HIS A 138 -3.49 -1.35 2.10
C HIS A 138 -4.16 -2.10 0.94
N THR A 139 -5.47 -1.92 0.80
CA THR A 139 -6.24 -2.52 -0.31
C THR A 139 -5.68 -2.09 -1.67
N TRP A 140 -5.40 -0.79 -1.83
CA TRP A 140 -4.88 -0.27 -3.09
C TRP A 140 -3.46 -0.75 -3.39
N SER A 141 -2.61 -0.96 -2.37
CA SER A 141 -1.29 -1.59 -2.55
C SER A 141 -1.40 -2.99 -3.16
N ALA A 142 -2.33 -3.82 -2.67
CA ALA A 142 -2.56 -5.15 -3.23
C ALA A 142 -3.04 -5.06 -4.70
N ILE A 143 -3.97 -4.15 -5.01
CA ILE A 143 -4.44 -3.92 -6.39
C ILE A 143 -3.28 -3.51 -7.31
N VAL A 144 -2.43 -2.59 -6.87
CA VAL A 144 -1.25 -2.14 -7.63
C VAL A 144 -0.31 -3.31 -7.93
N VAL A 145 -0.05 -4.18 -6.95
CA VAL A 145 0.80 -5.38 -7.16
C VAL A 145 0.15 -6.33 -8.16
N VAL A 146 -1.16 -6.56 -8.08
CA VAL A 146 -1.89 -7.38 -9.06
C VAL A 146 -1.76 -6.79 -10.48
N LEU A 147 -1.91 -5.47 -10.64
CA LEU A 147 -1.71 -4.79 -11.93
C LEU A 147 -0.27 -4.91 -12.44
N MET A 148 0.74 -4.88 -11.55
CA MET A 148 2.14 -5.11 -11.93
C MET A 148 2.34 -6.50 -12.55
N PHE A 149 1.76 -7.55 -11.96
CA PHE A 149 1.80 -8.89 -12.53
C PHE A 149 0.99 -9.00 -13.82
N LEU A 150 -0.20 -8.40 -13.85
CA LEU A 150 -1.09 -8.44 -15.00
C LEU A 150 -0.45 -7.84 -16.26
N PHE A 151 0.38 -6.80 -16.08
CA PHE A 151 1.06 -6.08 -17.16
C PHE A 151 2.56 -6.35 -17.24
N GLN A 152 3.03 -7.38 -16.54
CA GLN A 152 4.42 -7.81 -16.57
C GLN A 152 5.42 -6.65 -16.35
N CYS A 153 5.11 -5.79 -15.36
CA CYS A 153 6.00 -4.68 -15.03
C CYS A 153 7.33 -5.14 -14.46
N PHE A 154 7.38 -6.37 -13.94
CA PHE A 154 8.61 -7.06 -13.59
C PHE A 154 8.44 -8.57 -13.77
N GLU A 155 9.55 -9.26 -14.02
CA GLU A 155 9.59 -10.71 -14.13
C GLU A 155 10.08 -11.32 -12.83
N LEU A 156 9.23 -12.14 -12.21
CA LEU A 156 9.61 -12.87 -11.02
C LEU A 156 10.66 -13.93 -11.40
N THR A 157 11.89 -13.76 -10.93
CA THR A 157 12.98 -14.68 -11.20
C THR A 157 13.73 -15.06 -9.93
N TYR A 158 14.03 -16.36 -9.78
CA TYR A 158 14.85 -16.84 -8.66
C TYR A 158 16.27 -16.24 -8.68
N LYS A 159 16.78 -15.81 -9.84
CA LYS A 159 18.10 -15.16 -9.95
C LYS A 159 18.22 -13.86 -9.15
N LYS A 160 17.10 -13.24 -8.81
CA LYS A 160 17.05 -12.00 -8.01
C LYS A 160 16.64 -12.21 -6.55
N TRP A 161 16.74 -13.43 -6.03
CA TRP A 161 16.44 -13.75 -4.63
C TRP A 161 17.20 -12.86 -3.62
N TYR A 162 18.42 -12.48 -3.96
CA TYR A 162 19.23 -11.57 -3.16
C TYR A 162 18.57 -10.19 -2.97
N CYS A 163 17.78 -9.70 -3.94
CA CYS A 163 17.05 -8.44 -3.80
C CYS A 163 16.07 -8.50 -2.63
N THR A 164 15.44 -9.66 -2.42
CA THR A 164 14.52 -9.87 -1.30
C THR A 164 15.26 -9.84 0.02
N ILE A 165 16.41 -10.53 0.14
CA ILE A 165 17.18 -10.56 1.39
C ILE A 165 17.77 -9.19 1.70
N PHE A 166 18.50 -8.58 0.77
CA PHE A 166 19.09 -7.25 0.99
C PHE A 166 18.04 -6.18 1.22
N GLY A 167 16.95 -6.21 0.46
CA GLY A 167 15.85 -5.28 0.64
C GLY A 167 15.18 -5.43 2.01
N PHE A 168 14.96 -6.67 2.45
CA PHE A 168 14.36 -6.93 3.76
C PHE A 168 15.30 -6.49 4.89
N THR A 169 16.59 -6.76 4.77
CA THR A 169 17.60 -6.31 5.74
C THR A 169 17.66 -4.77 5.81
N ALA A 170 17.73 -4.09 4.67
CA ALA A 170 17.74 -2.64 4.63
C ALA A 170 16.44 -2.04 5.23
N TYR A 171 15.30 -2.67 4.99
CA TYR A 171 14.01 -2.27 5.50
C TYR A 171 13.89 -2.43 7.02
N LEU A 172 14.36 -3.56 7.56
CA LEU A 172 14.47 -3.79 9.02
C LEU A 172 15.43 -2.81 9.67
N SER A 173 16.60 -2.57 9.04
CA SER A 173 17.58 -1.60 9.54
C SER A 173 17.04 -0.18 9.57
N LEU A 174 16.28 0.22 8.54
CA LEU A 174 15.60 1.51 8.52
C LEU A 174 14.55 1.60 9.64
N GLY A 175 13.76 0.56 9.85
CA GLY A 175 12.79 0.48 10.93
C GLY A 175 13.45 0.62 12.31
N ALA A 176 14.51 -0.14 12.55
CA ALA A 176 15.30 -0.04 13.79
C ALA A 176 15.90 1.36 13.98
N PHE A 177 16.46 1.95 12.92
CA PHE A 177 16.99 3.31 12.96
C PHE A 177 15.89 4.33 13.33
N LEU A 178 14.74 4.25 12.70
CA LEU A 178 13.62 5.16 12.99
C LEU A 178 13.13 5.00 14.44
N MET A 179 13.06 3.77 14.95
CA MET A 179 12.71 3.51 16.36
C MET A 179 13.74 4.12 17.32
N CYS A 180 15.05 3.94 17.05
CA CYS A 180 16.11 4.44 17.93
C CYS A 180 16.25 5.97 17.87
N VAL A 181 16.14 6.58 16.69
CA VAL A 181 16.43 8.01 16.48
C VAL A 181 15.18 8.87 16.65
N MET A 182 14.02 8.38 16.19
CA MET A 182 12.77 9.15 16.21
C MET A 182 11.95 8.91 17.48
N GLY A 183 12.31 7.89 18.28
CA GLY A 183 11.60 7.57 19.53
C GLY A 183 10.19 7.03 19.31
N TYR A 184 10.01 6.24 18.24
CA TYR A 184 8.77 5.50 17.96
C TYR A 184 8.69 4.21 18.76
#